data_d4c9d703bd725dc88bf024e8e4034bf1
#
_entry.id   d4c9d703bd725dc88bf024e8e4034bf1
#
_cell.length_a   1.000
_cell.length_b   1.000
_cell.length_c   1.000
_cell.angle_alpha   90.00
_cell.angle_beta   90.00
_cell.angle_gamma   90.00
#
_symmetry.space_group_name_H-M   'P 1'
#
loop_
_entity.id
_entity.type
_entity.pdbx_description
1 polymer ?
#
loop_
_entity_poly.entity_id
_entity_poly.type
_entity_poly.pdbx_seq_one_letter_code
_entity_poly.pdbx_strand_id
1 'polypeptide(L)'
;MNELLNEVTLIARAAGEAIMEVYRGHIEVERKEDDSPLTVADLAANHVIQSNLKRLTPDVPIISEESASIDYSIRSGWRRYWLVDPLDGTREFIKRNDEFTVNIALIEDGRPVLGVVYAPALGLMYSASAETGAIKQQGTTAPQIIRARPLHAGQPVVAGSRSHSNEKMDAFLQQVAEKLGPPKLLSLGSSLKICLVAEGEADVYPRLGPTSEWDTAAAQAVLECAGGCIVDVQGQPLRYNTKDSLLNPEFFACGVAPPAWQHYLT
;
A
#
# COMPACT_ATOMS: atom_id res chain seq x y z
N MET A 1 -12.43 6.97 16.07
CA MET A 1 -11.64 6.59 14.87
C MET A 1 -11.82 7.60 13.73
N ASN A 2 -13.02 8.13 13.46
CA ASN A 2 -13.24 9.12 12.39
C ASN A 2 -12.37 10.39 12.52
N GLU A 3 -12.28 10.95 13.71
CA GLU A 3 -11.45 12.15 13.95
C GLU A 3 -9.97 11.84 13.70
N LEU A 4 -9.47 10.69 14.18
CA LEU A 4 -8.11 10.27 13.93
C LEU A 4 -7.83 10.06 12.43
N LEU A 5 -8.76 9.46 11.69
CA LEU A 5 -8.62 9.27 10.24
C LEU A 5 -8.53 10.63 9.51
N ASN A 6 -9.34 11.61 9.89
CA ASN A 6 -9.29 12.94 9.32
C ASN A 6 -7.93 13.62 9.56
N GLU A 7 -7.41 13.56 10.78
CA GLU A 7 -6.08 14.09 11.10
C GLU A 7 -4.98 13.40 10.27
N VAL A 8 -5.03 12.07 10.13
CA VAL A 8 -4.04 11.33 9.34
C VAL A 8 -4.14 11.67 7.84
N THR A 9 -5.34 11.93 7.32
CA THR A 9 -5.47 12.40 5.92
C THR A 9 -4.85 13.79 5.73
N LEU A 10 -4.95 14.68 6.71
CA LEU A 10 -4.28 15.99 6.68
C LEU A 10 -2.74 15.83 6.74
N ILE A 11 -2.25 14.91 7.57
CA ILE A 11 -0.82 14.60 7.64
C ILE A 11 -0.31 14.06 6.30
N ALA A 12 -1.04 13.13 5.67
CA ALA A 12 -0.67 12.57 4.37
C ALA A 12 -0.65 13.66 3.27
N ARG A 13 -1.60 14.62 3.29
CA ARG A 13 -1.59 15.77 2.37
C ARG A 13 -0.36 16.65 2.60
N ALA A 14 -0.05 17.01 3.85
CA ALA A 14 1.12 17.83 4.16
C ALA A 14 2.44 17.16 3.75
N ALA A 15 2.55 15.83 3.94
CA ALA A 15 3.69 15.05 3.44
C ALA A 15 3.75 15.06 1.92
N GLY A 16 2.61 14.89 1.25
CA GLY A 16 2.51 14.98 -0.21
C GLY A 16 2.90 16.36 -0.76
N GLU A 17 2.57 17.44 -0.07
CA GLU A 17 3.02 18.80 -0.42
C GLU A 17 4.54 18.92 -0.37
N ALA A 18 5.18 18.41 0.70
CA ALA A 18 6.63 18.38 0.83
C ALA A 18 7.29 17.54 -0.30
N ILE A 19 6.72 16.40 -0.66
CA ILE A 19 7.17 15.61 -1.81
C ILE A 19 7.07 16.42 -3.10
N MET A 20 5.93 17.08 -3.33
CA MET A 20 5.67 17.81 -4.58
C MET A 20 6.53 19.06 -4.73
N GLU A 21 7.03 19.66 -3.66
CA GLU A 21 8.03 20.73 -3.72
C GLU A 21 9.33 20.21 -4.36
N VAL A 22 9.81 19.04 -3.93
CA VAL A 22 11.00 18.40 -4.54
C VAL A 22 10.70 17.91 -5.96
N TYR A 23 9.54 17.31 -6.18
CA TYR A 23 9.12 16.76 -7.48
C TYR A 23 9.11 17.80 -8.61
N ARG A 24 8.75 19.05 -8.30
CA ARG A 24 8.75 20.15 -9.29
C ARG A 24 10.15 20.68 -9.59
N GLY A 25 11.13 20.42 -8.72
CA GLY A 25 12.51 20.87 -8.83
C GLY A 25 13.46 19.88 -9.51
N HIS A 26 14.73 20.01 -9.20
CA HIS A 26 15.77 19.02 -9.55
C HIS A 26 15.78 17.91 -8.49
N ILE A 27 15.72 16.66 -8.92
CA ILE A 27 15.71 15.49 -8.03
C ILE A 27 17.17 15.04 -7.84
N GLU A 28 17.67 15.18 -6.63
CA GLU A 28 18.93 14.57 -6.20
C GLU A 28 18.61 13.19 -5.64
N VAL A 29 19.39 12.17 -6.09
CA VAL A 29 19.18 10.77 -5.73
C VAL A 29 20.41 10.26 -5.01
N GLU A 30 20.23 9.79 -3.80
CA GLU A 30 21.19 9.01 -3.05
C GLU A 30 20.82 7.52 -3.12
N ARG A 31 21.69 6.64 -2.65
CA ARG A 31 21.43 5.20 -2.53
C ARG A 31 21.54 4.77 -1.09
N LYS A 32 20.56 3.97 -0.64
CA LYS A 32 20.60 3.30 0.66
C LYS A 32 21.60 2.12 0.62
N GLU A 33 21.86 1.51 1.75
CA GLU A 33 22.77 0.34 1.86
C GLU A 33 22.30 -0.86 1.03
N ASP A 34 21.01 -0.99 0.77
CA ASP A 34 20.40 -2.04 -0.06
C ASP A 34 20.27 -1.66 -1.55
N ASP A 35 20.99 -0.62 -2.00
CA ASP A 35 20.94 -0.07 -3.37
C ASP A 35 19.59 0.55 -3.78
N SER A 36 18.61 0.65 -2.89
CA SER A 36 17.36 1.36 -3.17
C SER A 36 17.61 2.87 -3.24
N PRO A 37 16.89 3.60 -4.10
CA PRO A 37 17.02 5.05 -4.20
C PRO A 37 16.41 5.73 -2.97
N LEU A 38 17.09 6.77 -2.48
CA LEU A 38 16.63 7.71 -1.46
C LEU A 38 16.70 9.10 -2.04
N THR A 39 15.67 9.89 -1.82
CA THR A 39 15.64 11.29 -2.23
C THR A 39 15.37 12.21 -1.04
N VAL A 40 15.65 13.48 -1.20
CA VAL A 40 15.30 14.50 -0.21
C VAL A 40 13.78 14.52 0.04
N ALA A 41 12.96 14.07 -0.94
CA ALA A 41 11.52 13.98 -0.79
C ALA A 41 11.10 12.93 0.24
N ASP A 42 11.76 11.75 0.26
CA ASP A 42 11.51 10.69 1.25
C ASP A 42 11.75 11.22 2.67
N LEU A 43 12.87 11.89 2.89
CA LEU A 43 13.24 12.45 4.19
C LEU A 43 12.33 13.61 4.62
N ALA A 44 11.96 14.50 3.69
CA ALA A 44 11.05 15.61 3.98
C ALA A 44 9.66 15.10 4.37
N ALA A 45 9.10 14.14 3.62
CA ALA A 45 7.84 13.51 3.94
C ALA A 45 7.89 12.77 5.28
N ASN A 46 8.94 12.00 5.52
CA ASN A 46 9.16 11.29 6.79
C ASN A 46 9.16 12.25 7.98
N HIS A 47 9.87 13.37 7.88
CA HIS A 47 9.89 14.40 8.93
C HIS A 47 8.50 14.96 9.23
N VAL A 48 7.74 15.31 8.19
CA VAL A 48 6.36 15.82 8.32
C VAL A 48 5.47 14.77 9.01
N ILE A 49 5.49 13.53 8.55
CA ILE A 49 4.64 12.46 9.09
C ILE A 49 4.99 12.17 10.54
N GLN A 50 6.26 11.92 10.85
CA GLN A 50 6.69 11.57 12.21
C GLN A 50 6.40 12.68 13.22
N SER A 51 6.68 13.95 12.87
CA SER A 51 6.46 15.10 13.77
C SER A 51 4.99 15.27 14.11
N ASN A 52 4.10 15.09 13.12
CA ASN A 52 2.67 15.22 13.33
C ASN A 52 2.06 14.02 14.06
N LEU A 53 2.46 12.78 13.73
CA LEU A 53 1.98 11.57 14.43
C LEU A 53 2.41 11.56 15.90
N LYS A 54 3.65 11.96 16.20
CA LYS A 54 4.14 12.10 17.60
C LYS A 54 3.34 13.13 18.39
N ARG A 55 2.87 14.21 17.75
CA ARG A 55 2.01 15.20 18.41
C ARG A 55 0.58 14.69 18.58
N LEU A 56 0.05 13.95 17.58
CA LEU A 56 -1.31 13.45 17.57
C LEU A 56 -1.50 12.29 18.56
N THR A 57 -0.53 11.40 18.64
CA THR A 57 -0.55 10.16 19.45
C THR A 57 0.83 9.92 20.08
N PRO A 58 1.21 10.69 21.15
CA PRO A 58 2.56 10.66 21.72
C PRO A 58 3.04 9.28 22.17
N ASP A 59 2.12 8.46 22.66
CA ASP A 59 2.40 7.13 23.23
C ASP A 59 2.38 5.99 22.21
N VAL A 60 2.08 6.28 20.93
CA VAL A 60 2.02 5.28 19.86
C VAL A 60 3.35 5.28 19.08
N PRO A 61 4.14 4.19 19.14
CA PRO A 61 5.41 4.12 18.42
C PRO A 61 5.19 4.12 16.90
N ILE A 62 6.25 4.49 16.17
CA ILE A 62 6.24 4.60 14.71
C ILE A 62 7.33 3.72 14.14
N ILE A 63 6.99 2.83 13.20
CA ILE A 63 7.90 2.17 12.28
C ILE A 63 7.77 2.89 10.94
N SER A 64 8.86 3.41 10.41
CA SER A 64 8.91 4.04 9.09
C SER A 64 10.05 3.45 8.28
N GLU A 65 9.87 3.35 6.96
CA GLU A 65 10.93 2.92 6.05
C GLU A 65 12.22 3.69 6.29
N GLU A 66 12.14 5.01 6.50
CA GLU A 66 13.30 5.89 6.69
C GLU A 66 13.88 5.88 8.12
N SER A 67 13.34 5.05 9.01
CA SER A 67 13.81 4.91 10.40
C SER A 67 13.57 3.51 10.97
N ALA A 68 13.59 2.47 10.12
CA ALA A 68 13.21 1.09 10.45
C ALA A 68 14.23 0.29 11.30
N SER A 69 15.26 0.91 11.88
CA SER A 69 16.31 0.22 12.65
C SER A 69 15.89 -0.17 14.08
N ILE A 70 14.59 -0.40 14.31
CA ILE A 70 14.09 -0.79 15.65
C ILE A 70 14.20 -2.30 15.82
N ASP A 71 14.95 -2.73 16.83
CA ASP A 71 15.15 -4.13 17.15
C ASP A 71 13.81 -4.87 17.36
N TYR A 72 13.71 -6.09 16.82
CA TYR A 72 12.51 -6.90 16.94
C TYR A 72 12.15 -7.22 18.40
N SER A 73 13.14 -7.42 19.27
CA SER A 73 12.90 -7.65 20.69
C SER A 73 12.12 -6.52 21.37
N ILE A 74 12.25 -5.29 20.85
CA ILE A 74 11.51 -4.11 21.32
C ILE A 74 10.12 -4.05 20.67
N ARG A 75 10.07 -4.10 19.33
CA ARG A 75 8.82 -3.87 18.58
C ARG A 75 7.85 -5.07 18.63
N SER A 76 8.34 -6.27 18.89
CA SER A 76 7.49 -7.48 19.01
C SER A 76 6.44 -7.39 20.13
N GLY A 77 6.69 -6.57 21.15
CA GLY A 77 5.73 -6.28 22.22
C GLY A 77 4.70 -5.20 21.90
N TRP A 78 4.77 -4.56 20.76
CA TRP A 78 3.88 -3.46 20.42
C TRP A 78 2.55 -3.97 19.88
N ARG A 79 1.51 -3.78 20.65
CA ARG A 79 0.15 -4.12 20.24
C ARG A 79 -0.47 -3.05 19.33
N ARG A 80 0.02 -1.79 19.41
CA ARG A 80 -0.46 -0.66 18.64
C ARG A 80 0.72 0.20 18.21
N TYR A 81 0.83 0.48 16.91
CA TYR A 81 1.92 1.29 16.34
C TYR A 81 1.53 1.82 14.96
N TRP A 82 2.20 2.90 14.55
CA TRP A 82 2.13 3.41 13.18
C TRP A 82 3.13 2.66 12.29
N LEU A 83 2.69 2.33 11.09
CA LEU A 83 3.52 1.75 10.04
C LEU A 83 3.44 2.68 8.81
N VAL A 84 4.60 3.23 8.40
CA VAL A 84 4.67 4.37 7.49
C VAL A 84 5.66 4.08 6.35
N ASP A 85 5.22 4.32 5.13
CA ASP A 85 6.08 4.55 3.99
C ASP A 85 5.90 6.01 3.54
N PRO A 86 6.92 6.85 3.73
CA PRO A 86 6.81 8.28 3.39
C PRO A 86 6.70 8.53 1.89
N LEU A 87 7.32 7.67 1.05
CA LEU A 87 7.27 7.75 -0.40
C LEU A 87 7.43 6.36 -1.04
N ASP A 88 6.35 5.58 -1.12
CA ASP A 88 6.33 4.34 -1.89
C ASP A 88 6.38 4.63 -3.39
N GLY A 89 7.29 3.96 -4.08
CA GLY A 89 7.52 4.17 -5.50
C GLY A 89 8.56 5.24 -5.80
N THR A 90 9.67 5.29 -5.06
CA THR A 90 10.79 6.22 -5.31
C THR A 90 11.33 6.11 -6.74
N ARG A 91 11.29 4.91 -7.35
CA ARG A 91 11.64 4.74 -8.77
C ARG A 91 10.68 5.43 -9.73
N GLU A 92 9.39 5.37 -9.43
CA GLU A 92 8.30 6.06 -10.15
C GLU A 92 8.43 7.57 -9.99
N PHE A 93 8.75 8.04 -8.79
CA PHE A 93 9.06 9.43 -8.50
C PHE A 93 10.24 9.96 -9.35
N ILE A 94 11.36 9.23 -9.37
CA ILE A 94 12.54 9.60 -10.17
C ILE A 94 12.23 9.61 -11.67
N LYS A 95 11.43 8.65 -12.16
CA LYS A 95 11.01 8.57 -13.56
C LYS A 95 9.93 9.58 -13.95
N ARG A 96 9.37 10.32 -12.99
CA ARG A 96 8.30 11.32 -13.17
C ARG A 96 7.06 10.76 -13.86
N ASN A 97 6.60 9.57 -13.40
CA ASN A 97 5.38 8.96 -13.96
C ASN A 97 4.14 9.15 -13.06
N ASP A 98 4.26 9.96 -11.99
CA ASP A 98 3.20 10.37 -11.06
C ASP A 98 2.62 9.25 -10.16
N GLU A 99 3.12 8.01 -10.27
CA GLU A 99 2.55 6.83 -9.60
C GLU A 99 3.29 6.47 -8.30
N PHE A 100 3.46 7.42 -7.41
CA PHE A 100 4.06 7.25 -6.09
C PHE A 100 3.08 7.68 -5.00
N THR A 101 3.22 7.11 -3.80
CA THR A 101 2.24 7.31 -2.72
C THR A 101 2.89 7.56 -1.36
N VAL A 102 2.18 8.29 -0.50
CA VAL A 102 2.39 8.33 0.95
C VAL A 102 1.48 7.27 1.57
N ASN A 103 2.04 6.36 2.35
CA ASN A 103 1.29 5.30 3.03
C ASN A 103 1.41 5.45 4.54
N ILE A 104 0.27 5.60 5.24
CA ILE A 104 0.22 5.69 6.70
C ILE A 104 -0.83 4.70 7.21
N ALA A 105 -0.42 3.73 8.03
CA ALA A 105 -1.31 2.76 8.64
C ALA A 105 -1.19 2.76 10.17
N LEU A 106 -2.33 2.61 10.86
CA LEU A 106 -2.36 2.24 12.27
C LEU A 106 -2.56 0.73 12.39
N ILE A 107 -1.64 0.08 13.08
CA ILE A 107 -1.70 -1.35 13.31
C ILE A 107 -2.15 -1.61 14.75
N GLU A 108 -3.09 -2.54 14.92
CA GLU A 108 -3.50 -3.08 16.22
C GLU A 108 -3.48 -4.61 16.18
N ASP A 109 -2.78 -5.24 17.13
CA ASP A 109 -2.63 -6.69 17.23
C ASP A 109 -2.26 -7.35 15.87
N GLY A 110 -1.31 -6.73 15.15
CA GLY A 110 -0.80 -7.20 13.87
C GLY A 110 -1.76 -7.02 12.68
N ARG A 111 -2.82 -6.21 12.82
CA ARG A 111 -3.80 -5.91 11.75
C ARG A 111 -3.88 -4.41 11.48
N PRO A 112 -4.02 -3.97 10.25
CA PRO A 112 -4.25 -2.57 9.95
C PRO A 112 -5.72 -2.22 10.28
N VAL A 113 -5.92 -1.23 11.16
CA VAL A 113 -7.27 -0.78 11.59
C VAL A 113 -7.63 0.58 11.04
N LEU A 114 -6.63 1.31 10.52
CA LEU A 114 -6.76 2.56 9.81
C LEU A 114 -5.69 2.61 8.73
N GLY A 115 -6.04 3.14 7.55
CA GLY A 115 -5.09 3.32 6.46
C GLY A 115 -5.38 4.55 5.63
N VAL A 116 -4.31 5.24 5.24
CA VAL A 116 -4.34 6.35 4.29
C VAL A 116 -3.27 6.10 3.23
N VAL A 117 -3.69 6.10 1.96
CA VAL A 117 -2.83 6.07 0.78
C VAL A 117 -3.08 7.34 -0.01
N TYR A 118 -2.06 8.16 -0.19
CA TYR A 118 -2.18 9.42 -0.93
C TYR A 118 -1.18 9.49 -2.07
N ALA A 119 -1.66 9.61 -3.31
CA ALA A 119 -0.86 9.84 -4.51
C ALA A 119 -0.86 11.36 -4.82
N PRO A 120 0.15 12.13 -4.38
CA PRO A 120 0.09 13.58 -4.41
C PRO A 120 0.13 14.17 -5.84
N ALA A 121 0.88 13.55 -6.75
CA ALA A 121 0.94 13.99 -8.13
C ALA A 121 -0.40 13.78 -8.88
N LEU A 122 -1.14 12.73 -8.51
CA LEU A 122 -2.46 12.44 -9.05
C LEU A 122 -3.58 13.17 -8.31
N GLY A 123 -3.31 13.77 -7.16
CA GLY A 123 -4.33 14.33 -6.27
C GLY A 123 -5.33 13.29 -5.75
N LEU A 124 -4.92 12.02 -5.63
CA LEU A 124 -5.79 10.89 -5.34
C LEU A 124 -5.54 10.36 -3.93
N MET A 125 -6.60 10.34 -3.11
CA MET A 125 -6.57 9.87 -1.72
C MET A 125 -7.48 8.66 -1.55
N TYR A 126 -6.95 7.62 -0.90
CA TYR A 126 -7.73 6.53 -0.34
C TYR A 126 -7.56 6.52 1.17
N SER A 127 -8.66 6.38 1.90
CA SER A 127 -8.63 6.35 3.37
C SER A 127 -9.68 5.37 3.88
N ALA A 128 -9.38 4.72 5.00
CA ALA A 128 -10.31 3.76 5.58
C ALA A 128 -10.14 3.58 7.08
N SER A 129 -11.23 3.29 7.74
CA SER A 129 -11.32 2.68 9.05
C SER A 129 -12.60 1.85 9.15
N ALA A 130 -12.70 0.98 10.17
CA ALA A 130 -13.90 0.17 10.37
C ALA A 130 -15.19 1.00 10.54
N GLU A 131 -15.08 2.25 11.05
CA GLU A 131 -16.23 3.14 11.23
C GLU A 131 -16.63 3.87 9.95
N THR A 132 -15.67 4.24 9.09
CA THR A 132 -15.92 5.02 7.88
C THR A 132 -16.18 4.16 6.66
N GLY A 133 -15.73 2.90 6.67
CA GLY A 133 -15.54 2.12 5.45
C GLY A 133 -14.36 2.64 4.63
N ALA A 134 -14.26 2.20 3.39
CA ALA A 134 -13.24 2.64 2.45
C ALA A 134 -13.74 3.81 1.60
N ILE A 135 -12.92 4.84 1.49
CA ILE A 135 -13.25 6.11 0.83
C ILE A 135 -12.16 6.45 -0.19
N LYS A 136 -12.58 6.91 -1.37
CA LYS A 136 -11.74 7.52 -2.40
C LYS A 136 -12.11 8.99 -2.54
N GLN A 137 -11.11 9.85 -2.67
CA GLN A 137 -11.29 11.28 -2.94
C GLN A 137 -10.31 11.74 -4.02
N GLN A 138 -10.81 12.41 -5.04
CA GLN A 138 -10.01 13.02 -6.12
C GLN A 138 -9.94 14.53 -5.92
N GLY A 139 -8.77 15.08 -5.66
CA GLY A 139 -8.57 16.52 -5.43
C GLY A 139 -9.45 17.05 -4.30
N THR A 140 -10.31 18.01 -4.64
CA THR A 140 -11.29 18.65 -3.74
C THR A 140 -12.72 18.12 -3.92
N THR A 141 -12.91 17.06 -4.69
CA THR A 141 -14.25 16.47 -4.89
C THR A 141 -14.80 15.86 -3.60
N ALA A 142 -16.12 15.66 -3.55
CA ALA A 142 -16.72 14.96 -2.42
C ALA A 142 -16.15 13.53 -2.30
N PRO A 143 -15.85 13.06 -1.07
CA PRO A 143 -15.42 11.69 -0.82
C PRO A 143 -16.46 10.69 -1.31
N GLN A 144 -16.01 9.58 -1.91
CA GLN A 144 -16.84 8.51 -2.42
C GLN A 144 -16.54 7.21 -1.69
N ILE A 145 -17.57 6.52 -1.24
CA ILE A 145 -17.43 5.17 -0.69
C ILE A 145 -17.08 4.22 -1.84
N ILE A 146 -16.04 3.42 -1.66
CA ILE A 146 -15.60 2.40 -2.61
C ILE A 146 -15.85 1.00 -2.05
N ARG A 147 -15.99 0.03 -2.95
CA ARG A 147 -16.16 -1.38 -2.62
C ARG A 147 -15.40 -2.25 -3.59
N ALA A 148 -14.69 -3.24 -3.05
CA ALA A 148 -14.15 -4.33 -3.84
C ALA A 148 -15.29 -5.12 -4.48
N ARG A 149 -15.01 -5.74 -5.62
CA ARG A 149 -16.01 -6.55 -6.35
C ARG A 149 -15.66 -8.05 -6.29
N PRO A 150 -16.64 -8.93 -6.47
CA PRO A 150 -16.38 -10.33 -6.78
C PRO A 150 -15.70 -10.46 -8.16
N LEU A 151 -15.02 -11.59 -8.38
CA LEU A 151 -14.38 -11.88 -9.66
C LEU A 151 -15.37 -11.70 -10.82
N HIS A 152 -14.96 -10.91 -11.81
CA HIS A 152 -15.79 -10.69 -13.01
C HIS A 152 -15.84 -11.96 -13.87
N ALA A 153 -17.04 -12.46 -14.12
CA ALA A 153 -17.22 -13.63 -14.99
C ALA A 153 -16.80 -13.30 -16.44
N GLY A 154 -15.89 -14.11 -16.99
CA GLY A 154 -15.50 -14.09 -18.40
C GLY A 154 -14.20 -13.38 -18.73
N GLN A 155 -13.77 -12.36 -18.00
CA GLN A 155 -12.47 -11.72 -18.20
C GLN A 155 -11.91 -11.17 -16.89
N PRO A 156 -11.02 -11.91 -16.23
CA PRO A 156 -10.35 -11.43 -15.01
C PRO A 156 -9.53 -10.16 -15.27
N VAL A 157 -9.55 -9.22 -14.33
CA VAL A 157 -8.73 -8.02 -14.38
C VAL A 157 -7.63 -8.16 -13.33
N VAL A 158 -6.39 -8.24 -13.77
CA VAL A 158 -5.21 -8.42 -12.92
C VAL A 158 -4.43 -7.12 -12.85
N ALA A 159 -4.27 -6.58 -11.63
CA ALA A 159 -3.35 -5.47 -11.41
C ALA A 159 -1.91 -5.99 -11.37
N GLY A 160 -0.97 -5.25 -11.95
CA GLY A 160 0.43 -5.64 -12.01
C GLY A 160 1.38 -4.45 -12.11
N SER A 161 2.67 -4.72 -11.96
CA SER A 161 3.72 -3.72 -12.18
C SER A 161 4.16 -3.72 -13.64
N ARG A 162 4.42 -2.54 -14.19
CA ARG A 162 5.03 -2.40 -15.52
C ARG A 162 6.49 -2.89 -15.58
N SER A 163 7.17 -2.84 -14.44
CA SER A 163 8.63 -3.03 -14.37
C SER A 163 9.06 -4.35 -13.73
N HIS A 164 8.14 -5.16 -13.22
CA HIS A 164 8.44 -6.36 -12.45
C HIS A 164 7.62 -7.57 -12.95
N SER A 165 7.72 -7.89 -14.26
CA SER A 165 7.37 -9.23 -14.72
C SER A 165 8.50 -10.17 -14.32
N ASN A 166 8.13 -11.35 -13.81
CA ASN A 166 9.04 -12.45 -13.54
C ASN A 166 8.36 -13.75 -13.98
N GLU A 167 9.13 -14.83 -14.08
CA GLU A 167 8.65 -16.12 -14.53
C GLU A 167 7.42 -16.62 -13.75
N LYS A 168 7.36 -16.34 -12.43
CA LYS A 168 6.20 -16.71 -11.60
C LYS A 168 4.94 -15.95 -12.01
N MET A 169 5.05 -14.66 -12.32
CA MET A 169 3.92 -13.85 -12.78
C MET A 169 3.43 -14.32 -14.15
N ASP A 170 4.35 -14.62 -15.07
CA ASP A 170 4.00 -15.10 -16.40
C ASP A 170 3.30 -16.46 -16.34
N ALA A 171 3.79 -17.38 -15.50
CA ALA A 171 3.14 -18.66 -15.24
C ALA A 171 1.74 -18.48 -14.61
N PHE A 172 1.60 -17.59 -13.62
CA PHE A 172 0.32 -17.26 -13.02
C PHE A 172 -0.68 -16.75 -14.05
N LEU A 173 -0.28 -15.80 -14.89
CA LEU A 173 -1.15 -15.22 -15.93
C LEU A 173 -1.57 -16.27 -16.98
N GLN A 174 -0.67 -17.19 -17.32
CA GLN A 174 -1.00 -18.31 -18.19
C GLN A 174 -2.08 -19.21 -17.56
N GLN A 175 -1.93 -19.60 -16.30
CA GLN A 175 -2.92 -20.42 -15.60
C GLN A 175 -4.27 -19.71 -15.46
N VAL A 176 -4.25 -18.39 -15.23
CA VAL A 176 -5.48 -17.57 -15.20
C VAL A 176 -6.14 -17.60 -16.59
N ALA A 177 -5.37 -17.42 -17.66
CA ALA A 177 -5.90 -17.44 -19.02
C ALA A 177 -6.53 -18.79 -19.40
N GLU A 178 -5.90 -19.90 -19.00
CA GLU A 178 -6.39 -21.26 -19.27
C GLU A 178 -7.69 -21.59 -18.52
N LYS A 179 -7.81 -21.16 -17.25
CA LYS A 179 -8.93 -21.55 -16.37
C LYS A 179 -10.11 -20.56 -16.37
N LEU A 180 -9.82 -19.26 -16.56
CA LEU A 180 -10.80 -18.17 -16.41
C LEU A 180 -10.96 -17.32 -17.68
N GLY A 181 -10.15 -17.56 -18.70
CA GLY A 181 -10.06 -16.73 -19.90
C GLY A 181 -8.95 -15.67 -19.83
N PRO A 182 -8.61 -15.04 -20.98
CA PRO A 182 -7.47 -14.11 -21.08
C PRO A 182 -7.67 -12.90 -20.17
N PRO A 183 -6.75 -12.66 -19.21
CA PRO A 183 -6.91 -11.53 -18.27
C PRO A 183 -6.65 -10.19 -18.95
N LYS A 184 -7.38 -9.17 -18.51
CA LYS A 184 -7.03 -7.77 -18.76
C LYS A 184 -5.98 -7.35 -17.72
N LEU A 185 -4.87 -6.77 -18.18
CA LEU A 185 -3.83 -6.28 -17.28
C LEU A 185 -4.01 -4.77 -17.04
N LEU A 186 -4.00 -4.36 -15.76
CA LEU A 186 -3.91 -2.96 -15.33
C LEU A 186 -2.55 -2.74 -14.68
N SER A 187 -1.77 -1.85 -15.27
CA SER A 187 -0.42 -1.54 -14.76
C SER A 187 -0.40 -0.20 -14.03
N LEU A 188 -0.02 -0.23 -12.78
CA LEU A 188 0.15 0.95 -11.93
C LEU A 188 1.37 0.79 -11.02
N GLY A 189 1.94 1.91 -10.52
CA GLY A 189 3.01 1.94 -9.53
C GLY A 189 2.49 1.79 -8.09
N SER A 190 3.40 1.62 -7.15
CA SER A 190 3.21 1.68 -5.69
C SER A 190 2.03 0.87 -5.13
N SER A 191 1.54 1.23 -3.95
CA SER A 191 0.36 0.66 -3.26
C SER A 191 -0.96 0.91 -4.00
N LEU A 192 -0.99 1.74 -5.05
CA LEU A 192 -2.17 1.99 -5.88
C LEU A 192 -2.75 0.72 -6.52
N LYS A 193 -1.93 -0.32 -6.75
CA LYS A 193 -2.40 -1.61 -7.27
C LYS A 193 -3.38 -2.31 -6.32
N ILE A 194 -3.16 -2.21 -5.01
CA ILE A 194 -4.09 -2.72 -4.00
C ILE A 194 -5.35 -1.86 -3.98
N CYS A 195 -5.21 -0.54 -4.15
CA CYS A 195 -6.35 0.39 -4.22
C CYS A 195 -7.24 0.13 -5.44
N LEU A 196 -6.68 -0.28 -6.60
CA LEU A 196 -7.50 -0.71 -7.76
C LEU A 196 -8.40 -1.91 -7.43
N VAL A 197 -7.92 -2.84 -6.61
CA VAL A 197 -8.76 -3.96 -6.14
C VAL A 197 -9.81 -3.46 -5.15
N ALA A 198 -9.45 -2.54 -4.26
CA ALA A 198 -10.37 -1.97 -3.27
C ALA A 198 -11.53 -1.18 -3.90
N GLU A 199 -11.31 -0.50 -5.02
CA GLU A 199 -12.36 0.25 -5.73
C GLU A 199 -13.10 -0.57 -6.80
N GLY A 200 -12.74 -1.86 -6.94
CA GLY A 200 -13.40 -2.78 -7.87
C GLY A 200 -12.98 -2.62 -9.34
N GLU A 201 -11.88 -1.93 -9.64
CA GLU A 201 -11.32 -1.83 -10.99
C GLU A 201 -10.49 -3.07 -11.37
N ALA A 202 -9.88 -3.74 -10.38
CA ALA A 202 -9.20 -5.02 -10.55
C ALA A 202 -9.82 -6.11 -9.68
N ASP A 203 -9.67 -7.36 -10.10
CA ASP A 203 -10.14 -8.54 -9.34
C ASP A 203 -9.08 -9.07 -8.41
N VAL A 204 -7.81 -8.94 -8.80
CA VAL A 204 -6.66 -9.41 -8.03
C VAL A 204 -5.39 -8.62 -8.35
N TYR A 205 -4.54 -8.45 -7.34
CA TYR A 205 -3.14 -8.04 -7.49
C TYR A 205 -2.23 -9.12 -6.90
N PRO A 206 -1.62 -9.97 -7.73
CA PRO A 206 -0.58 -10.91 -7.29
C PRO A 206 0.74 -10.16 -7.09
N ARG A 207 1.35 -10.32 -5.91
CA ARG A 207 2.69 -9.84 -5.61
C ARG A 207 3.63 -11.00 -5.36
N LEU A 208 4.29 -11.45 -6.41
CA LEU A 208 5.19 -12.61 -6.45
C LEU A 208 6.66 -12.15 -6.46
N GLY A 209 6.98 -11.27 -5.53
CA GLY A 209 8.30 -10.69 -5.33
C GLY A 209 8.34 -9.84 -4.07
N PRO A 210 9.53 -9.41 -3.61
CA PRO A 210 9.69 -8.75 -2.32
C PRO A 210 8.93 -7.42 -2.22
N THR A 211 8.35 -7.19 -1.04
CA THR A 211 7.83 -5.91 -0.55
C THR A 211 8.03 -5.84 0.95
N SER A 212 8.03 -4.65 1.49
CA SER A 212 8.07 -4.43 2.93
C SER A 212 6.65 -4.27 3.52
N GLU A 213 6.55 -4.43 4.83
CA GLU A 213 5.27 -4.31 5.54
C GLU A 213 4.64 -2.92 5.34
N TRP A 214 5.43 -1.85 5.28
CA TRP A 214 4.95 -0.48 5.08
C TRP A 214 4.39 -0.21 3.67
N ASP A 215 4.80 -0.98 2.63
CA ASP A 215 4.27 -0.87 1.27
C ASP A 215 2.80 -1.30 1.18
N THR A 216 2.33 -2.13 2.13
CA THR A 216 1.04 -2.82 2.02
C THR A 216 0.01 -2.44 3.08
N ALA A 217 0.44 -2.11 4.29
CA ALA A 217 -0.45 -2.00 5.45
C ALA A 217 -1.57 -0.95 5.28
N ALA A 218 -1.25 0.23 4.75
CA ALA A 218 -2.25 1.27 4.53
C ALA A 218 -3.29 0.86 3.49
N ALA A 219 -2.83 0.32 2.36
CA ALA A 219 -3.70 -0.15 1.29
C ALA A 219 -4.49 -1.40 1.69
N GLN A 220 -3.96 -2.27 2.58
CA GLN A 220 -4.71 -3.40 3.14
C GLN A 220 -5.89 -2.91 3.98
N ALA A 221 -5.70 -1.89 4.84
CA ALA A 221 -6.82 -1.30 5.58
C ALA A 221 -7.93 -0.83 4.64
N VAL A 222 -7.55 -0.16 3.54
CA VAL A 222 -8.50 0.31 2.52
C VAL A 222 -9.21 -0.87 1.87
N LEU A 223 -8.48 -1.90 1.46
CA LEU A 223 -9.03 -3.07 0.78
C LEU A 223 -9.97 -3.88 1.70
N GLU A 224 -9.57 -4.14 2.95
CA GLU A 224 -10.39 -4.88 3.91
C GLU A 224 -11.69 -4.12 4.25
N CYS A 225 -11.61 -2.78 4.42
CA CYS A 225 -12.80 -1.94 4.62
C CYS A 225 -13.68 -1.84 3.37
N ALA A 226 -13.14 -2.11 2.18
CA ALA A 226 -13.91 -2.22 0.93
C ALA A 226 -14.54 -3.61 0.73
N GLY A 227 -14.25 -4.59 1.59
CA GLY A 227 -14.78 -5.95 1.55
C GLY A 227 -13.88 -6.97 0.86
N GLY A 228 -12.67 -6.59 0.44
CA GLY A 228 -11.64 -7.49 -0.07
C GLY A 228 -10.72 -8.05 1.02
N CYS A 229 -9.63 -8.70 0.64
CA CYS A 229 -8.65 -9.25 1.57
C CYS A 229 -7.25 -9.32 0.95
N ILE A 230 -6.21 -9.42 1.81
CA ILE A 230 -4.87 -9.82 1.38
C ILE A 230 -4.53 -11.15 2.05
N VAL A 231 -4.09 -12.11 1.24
CA VAL A 231 -3.66 -13.43 1.70
C VAL A 231 -2.29 -13.79 1.11
N ASP A 232 -1.49 -14.52 1.87
CA ASP A 232 -0.24 -15.07 1.36
C ASP A 232 -0.47 -16.25 0.39
N VAL A 233 0.61 -16.81 -0.16
CA VAL A 233 0.53 -17.95 -1.09
C VAL A 233 0.08 -19.26 -0.43
N GLN A 234 -0.10 -19.29 0.91
CA GLN A 234 -0.72 -20.39 1.65
C GLN A 234 -2.20 -20.10 1.98
N GLY A 235 -2.74 -18.93 1.55
CA GLY A 235 -4.12 -18.51 1.84
C GLY A 235 -4.32 -17.94 3.24
N GLN A 236 -3.24 -17.63 3.97
CA GLN A 236 -3.32 -17.02 5.30
C GLN A 236 -3.40 -15.50 5.19
N PRO A 237 -4.22 -14.84 6.01
CA PRO A 237 -4.29 -13.38 6.02
C PRO A 237 -2.92 -12.75 6.34
N LEU A 238 -2.55 -11.71 5.60
CA LEU A 238 -1.31 -10.98 5.84
C LEU A 238 -1.34 -10.31 7.23
N ARG A 239 -0.22 -10.40 7.96
CA ARG A 239 -0.05 -9.86 9.32
C ARG A 239 1.26 -9.10 9.41
N TYR A 240 1.29 -8.12 10.32
CA TYR A 240 2.38 -7.18 10.49
C TYR A 240 3.11 -7.37 11.80
N ASN A 241 4.42 -7.12 11.80
CA ASN A 241 5.31 -7.21 12.96
C ASN A 241 5.30 -8.58 13.67
N THR A 242 5.18 -9.66 12.90
CA THR A 242 5.11 -11.04 13.44
C THR A 242 6.46 -11.76 13.46
N LYS A 243 7.50 -11.15 12.89
CA LYS A 243 8.86 -11.71 12.75
C LYS A 243 9.90 -10.59 12.73
N ASP A 244 11.17 -10.95 12.81
CA ASP A 244 12.27 -9.98 12.79
C ASP A 244 12.34 -9.21 11.45
N SER A 245 12.26 -9.90 10.34
CA SER A 245 12.21 -9.25 9.02
C SER A 245 10.89 -8.51 8.81
N LEU A 246 10.97 -7.28 8.32
CA LEU A 246 9.82 -6.48 7.90
C LEU A 246 9.41 -6.73 6.43
N LEU A 247 10.01 -7.74 5.77
CA LEU A 247 9.58 -8.16 4.44
C LEU A 247 8.29 -8.97 4.50
N ASN A 248 7.36 -8.67 3.60
CA ASN A 248 6.16 -9.47 3.40
C ASN A 248 6.49 -10.83 2.74
N PRO A 249 5.69 -11.88 2.98
CA PRO A 249 5.64 -13.01 2.07
C PRO A 249 5.09 -12.59 0.69
N GLU A 250 5.22 -13.45 -0.32
CA GLU A 250 4.45 -13.30 -1.55
C GLU A 250 2.95 -13.37 -1.23
N PHE A 251 2.12 -12.55 -1.90
CA PHE A 251 0.71 -12.41 -1.55
C PHE A 251 -0.21 -12.13 -2.75
N PHE A 252 -1.51 -12.26 -2.50
CA PHE A 252 -2.59 -11.81 -3.38
C PHE A 252 -3.46 -10.79 -2.64
N ALA A 253 -3.62 -9.59 -3.22
CA ALA A 253 -4.68 -8.68 -2.83
C ALA A 253 -5.91 -9.01 -3.70
N CYS A 254 -7.04 -9.30 -3.06
CA CYS A 254 -8.19 -9.96 -3.69
C CYS A 254 -9.47 -9.18 -3.46
N GLY A 255 -10.37 -9.19 -4.45
CA GLY A 255 -11.73 -8.71 -4.30
C GLY A 255 -12.60 -9.55 -3.36
N VAL A 256 -13.92 -9.41 -3.47
CA VAL A 256 -14.88 -10.10 -2.61
C VAL A 256 -15.00 -11.58 -3.01
N ALA A 257 -14.99 -12.48 -2.00
CA ALA A 257 -15.13 -13.94 -2.20
C ALA A 257 -14.23 -14.49 -3.33
N PRO A 258 -12.91 -14.25 -3.24
CA PRO A 258 -12.00 -14.61 -4.31
C PRO A 258 -11.88 -16.13 -4.44
N PRO A 259 -11.55 -16.64 -5.64
CA PRO A 259 -11.07 -18.01 -5.78
C PRO A 259 -9.74 -18.17 -5.02
N ALA A 260 -9.34 -19.41 -4.77
CA ALA A 260 -8.06 -19.72 -4.17
C ALA A 260 -6.92 -19.45 -5.19
N TRP A 261 -6.51 -18.19 -5.32
CA TRP A 261 -5.52 -17.72 -6.31
C TRP A 261 -4.17 -18.47 -6.24
N GLN A 262 -3.81 -18.97 -5.03
CA GLN A 262 -2.62 -19.80 -4.85
C GLN A 262 -2.62 -21.08 -5.73
N HIS A 263 -3.78 -21.60 -6.14
CA HIS A 263 -3.91 -22.75 -7.05
C HIS A 263 -3.57 -22.43 -8.51
N TYR A 264 -3.26 -21.17 -8.80
CA TYR A 264 -2.78 -20.71 -10.11
C TYR A 264 -1.26 -20.49 -10.15
N LEU A 265 -0.54 -20.87 -9.08
CA LEU A 265 0.92 -20.75 -8.95
C LEU A 265 1.65 -22.08 -9.31
N THR A 266 1.16 -22.87 -10.19
CA THR A 266 1.77 -24.18 -10.52
C THR A 266 2.86 -24.08 -11.58
#